data_9390f2c91165c3028edc80631e0979e0
#
_entry.id   9390f2c91165c3028edc80631e0979e0
#
_cell.length_a   1.000
_cell.length_b   1.000
_cell.length_c   1.000
_cell.angle_alpha   90.00
_cell.angle_beta   90.00
_cell.angle_gamma   90.00
#
_symmetry.space_group_name_H-M   'P 1'
#
loop_
_entity.id
_entity.type
_entity.pdbx_description
1 polymer ?
#
loop_
_entity_poly.entity_id
_entity_poly.type
_entity_poly.pdbx_seq_one_letter_code
_entity_poly.pdbx_strand_id
1 'polypeptide(L)'
;MMLTLAGAALLLLGASGPSPSTHVALSAEFVPPARAGASAHVAVTLSPRDADVRVNEEPAPRLKLEADEPVLVDKQAPATRSSSFDPQNARYLDPALPVHFPVAVKPTAPRGKQTVKARVTYFYCSKREGWCRKGTDDVEFAVDVR
;
A
#
# COMPACT_ATOMS: atom_id res chain seq x y z
N MET A 1 7.32 43.17 44.36
CA MET A 1 7.36 41.72 44.26
C MET A 1 6.64 41.34 42.96
N MET A 2 7.40 41.26 41.85
CA MET A 2 6.83 40.99 40.50
C MET A 2 7.05 39.51 40.18
N LEU A 3 5.99 38.77 39.99
CA LEU A 3 6.00 37.38 39.54
C LEU A 3 5.91 37.34 38.01
N THR A 4 6.97 36.96 37.33
CA THR A 4 7.02 36.72 35.90
C THR A 4 6.63 35.25 35.64
N LEU A 5 5.46 35.00 35.01
CA LEU A 5 5.07 33.70 34.48
C LEU A 5 5.78 33.49 33.13
N ALA A 6 6.67 32.52 33.08
CA ALA A 6 7.27 32.04 31.85
C ALA A 6 6.32 30.99 31.22
N GLY A 7 5.66 31.34 30.11
CA GLY A 7 4.89 30.43 29.32
C GLY A 7 5.77 29.53 28.48
N ALA A 8 5.74 28.22 28.74
CA ALA A 8 6.36 27.19 27.90
C ALA A 8 5.48 26.93 26.68
N ALA A 9 5.92 27.36 25.50
CA ALA A 9 5.31 27.01 24.22
C ALA A 9 5.71 25.57 23.85
N LEU A 10 4.75 24.65 23.88
CA LEU A 10 4.91 23.27 23.45
C LEU A 10 4.80 23.24 21.93
N LEU A 11 5.94 23.13 21.25
CA LEU A 11 6.01 22.91 19.80
C LEU A 11 5.60 21.45 19.49
N LEU A 12 4.38 21.26 19.04
CA LEU A 12 3.91 20.02 18.44
C LEU A 12 4.59 19.85 17.08
N LEU A 13 5.67 19.07 17.04
CA LEU A 13 6.21 18.58 15.78
C LEU A 13 5.20 17.56 15.22
N GLY A 14 4.32 18.02 14.34
CA GLY A 14 3.48 17.17 13.54
C GLY A 14 4.35 16.34 12.60
N ALA A 15 4.40 15.02 12.82
CA ALA A 15 4.99 14.09 11.87
C ALA A 15 4.16 14.12 10.59
N SER A 16 4.63 14.87 9.58
CA SER A 16 4.04 14.87 8.24
C SER A 16 4.33 13.53 7.57
N GLY A 17 3.41 12.58 7.68
CA GLY A 17 3.42 11.38 6.87
C GLY A 17 3.23 11.73 5.38
N PRO A 18 3.61 10.84 4.44
CA PRO A 18 3.38 11.09 3.03
C PRO A 18 1.88 11.27 2.76
N SER A 19 1.53 12.34 2.06
CA SER A 19 0.14 12.59 1.68
C SER A 19 -0.32 11.59 0.64
N PRO A 20 -1.54 11.01 0.77
CA PRO A 20 -2.09 10.11 -0.23
C PRO A 20 -2.20 10.76 -1.59
N SER A 21 -2.02 9.97 -2.65
CA SER A 21 -2.20 10.47 -4.01
C SER A 21 -3.65 10.85 -4.27
N THR A 22 -3.86 12.03 -4.86
CA THR A 22 -5.20 12.47 -5.29
C THR A 22 -5.63 11.84 -6.62
N HIS A 23 -4.70 11.24 -7.37
CA HIS A 23 -4.92 10.71 -8.73
C HIS A 23 -5.20 9.22 -8.80
N VAL A 24 -4.83 8.47 -7.75
CA VAL A 24 -5.02 7.02 -7.71
C VAL A 24 -5.65 6.64 -6.36
N ALA A 25 -6.73 5.86 -6.41
CA ALA A 25 -7.32 5.27 -5.22
C ALA A 25 -6.79 3.85 -5.03
N LEU A 26 -6.49 3.48 -3.79
CA LEU A 26 -6.04 2.15 -3.44
C LEU A 26 -7.05 1.44 -2.55
N SER A 27 -7.21 0.13 -2.79
CA SER A 27 -7.86 -0.78 -1.87
C SER A 27 -7.03 -2.03 -1.73
N ALA A 28 -7.00 -2.61 -0.54
CA ALA A 28 -6.24 -3.83 -0.26
C ALA A 28 -7.11 -4.85 0.46
N GLU A 29 -6.93 -6.11 0.12
CA GLU A 29 -7.58 -7.24 0.79
C GLU A 29 -6.61 -8.41 0.94
N PHE A 30 -6.75 -9.15 2.01
CA PHE A 30 -6.03 -10.41 2.20
C PHE A 30 -6.79 -11.54 1.48
N VAL A 31 -6.07 -12.32 0.68
CA VAL A 31 -6.66 -13.48 -0.01
C VAL A 31 -6.70 -14.68 0.95
N PRO A 32 -7.89 -15.09 1.44
CA PRO A 32 -8.01 -16.20 2.39
C PRO A 32 -7.62 -17.54 1.75
N PRO A 33 -7.28 -18.55 2.58
CA PRO A 33 -7.31 -18.58 4.03
C PRO A 33 -6.02 -18.07 4.69
N ALA A 34 -6.14 -17.47 5.90
CA ALA A 34 -5.00 -17.10 6.73
C ALA A 34 -4.68 -18.22 7.73
N ARG A 35 -3.69 -19.04 7.41
CA ARG A 35 -3.21 -20.12 8.27
C ARG A 35 -1.82 -19.80 8.81
N ALA A 36 -1.64 -19.94 10.11
CA ALA A 36 -0.35 -19.69 10.76
C ALA A 36 0.78 -20.49 10.08
N GLY A 37 1.87 -19.80 9.76
CA GLY A 37 3.03 -20.37 9.07
C GLY A 37 2.88 -20.56 7.55
N ALA A 38 1.72 -20.29 6.98
CA ALA A 38 1.46 -20.51 5.55
C ALA A 38 1.78 -19.28 4.67
N SER A 39 2.13 -19.56 3.43
CA SER A 39 2.21 -18.53 2.39
C SER A 39 0.83 -18.06 1.96
N ALA A 40 0.72 -16.77 1.66
CA ALA A 40 -0.52 -16.11 1.28
C ALA A 40 -0.24 -14.91 0.36
N HIS A 41 -1.29 -14.19 0.00
CA HIS A 41 -1.19 -12.99 -0.84
C HIS A 41 -2.06 -11.87 -0.31
N VAL A 42 -1.60 -10.65 -0.52
CA VAL A 42 -2.41 -9.43 -0.38
C VAL A 42 -2.71 -8.91 -1.78
N ALA A 43 -3.98 -8.74 -2.09
CA ALA A 43 -4.44 -8.19 -3.35
C ALA A 43 -4.65 -6.68 -3.19
N VAL A 44 -3.98 -5.88 -4.01
CA VAL A 44 -4.11 -4.42 -4.02
C VAL A 44 -4.62 -3.96 -5.37
N THR A 45 -5.74 -3.27 -5.37
CA THR A 45 -6.29 -2.63 -6.57
C THR A 45 -5.87 -1.17 -6.59
N LEU A 46 -5.26 -0.74 -7.70
CA LEU A 46 -4.84 0.63 -7.94
C LEU A 46 -5.75 1.23 -9.03
N SER A 47 -6.66 2.08 -8.61
CA SER A 47 -7.71 2.64 -9.49
C SER A 47 -7.43 4.11 -9.78
N PRO A 48 -6.99 4.47 -11.01
CA PRO A 48 -6.88 5.86 -11.41
C PRO A 48 -8.21 6.60 -11.28
N ARG A 49 -8.19 7.80 -10.73
CA ARG A 49 -9.36 8.68 -10.60
C ARG A 49 -9.59 9.52 -11.85
N ASP A 50 -8.53 9.75 -12.61
CA ASP A 50 -8.54 10.56 -13.82
C ASP A 50 -8.41 9.66 -15.07
N ALA A 51 -9.16 9.95 -16.12
CA ALA A 51 -9.21 9.12 -17.33
C ALA A 51 -7.88 9.04 -18.08
N ASP A 52 -7.02 10.05 -17.96
CA ASP A 52 -5.71 10.12 -18.58
C ASP A 52 -4.55 9.59 -17.73
N VAL A 53 -4.83 9.24 -16.47
CA VAL A 53 -3.82 8.67 -15.56
C VAL A 53 -3.74 7.16 -15.69
N ARG A 54 -2.52 6.65 -15.70
CA ARG A 54 -2.21 5.22 -15.77
C ARG A 54 -1.16 4.86 -14.72
N VAL A 55 -1.34 3.73 -14.08
CA VAL A 55 -0.33 3.18 -13.13
C VAL A 55 0.67 2.36 -13.92
N ASN A 56 1.94 2.60 -13.67
CA ASN A 56 3.02 1.94 -14.39
C ASN A 56 3.17 0.48 -13.95
N GLU A 57 3.46 -0.38 -14.90
CA GLU A 57 3.92 -1.75 -14.65
C GLU A 57 5.39 -1.78 -14.21
N GLU A 58 6.20 -0.88 -14.78
CA GLU A 58 7.60 -0.67 -14.42
C GLU A 58 7.89 0.81 -14.12
N PRO A 59 8.48 1.16 -12.98
CA PRO A 59 8.80 0.27 -11.85
C PRO A 59 7.54 -0.33 -11.21
N ALA A 60 7.63 -1.60 -10.83
CA ALA A 60 6.49 -2.32 -10.26
C ALA A 60 6.04 -1.72 -8.92
N PRO A 61 4.73 -1.75 -8.62
CA PRO A 61 4.25 -1.43 -7.28
C PRO A 61 4.91 -2.30 -6.21
N ARG A 62 5.11 -1.73 -5.04
CA ARG A 62 5.71 -2.41 -3.88
C ARG A 62 4.82 -2.24 -2.67
N LEU A 63 4.67 -3.32 -1.92
CA LEU A 63 4.00 -3.31 -0.62
C LEU A 63 5.04 -3.49 0.48
N LYS A 64 4.94 -2.70 1.52
CA LYS A 64 5.80 -2.78 2.71
C LYS A 64 4.92 -2.85 3.95
N LEU A 65 5.06 -3.90 4.74
CA LEU A 65 4.45 -4.02 6.05
C LEU A 65 5.17 -3.13 7.07
N GLU A 66 4.51 -2.80 8.16
CA GLU A 66 5.14 -2.12 9.30
C GLU A 66 6.21 -3.03 9.93
N ALA A 67 7.25 -2.41 10.53
CA ALA A 67 8.39 -3.16 11.08
C ALA A 67 7.99 -4.16 12.17
N ASP A 68 7.00 -3.80 12.99
CA ASP A 68 6.52 -4.60 14.13
C ASP A 68 5.20 -5.33 13.83
N GLU A 69 4.91 -5.57 12.53
CA GLU A 69 3.68 -6.23 12.12
C GLU A 69 3.57 -7.66 12.74
N PRO A 70 2.54 -7.92 13.59
CA PRO A 70 2.48 -9.19 14.33
C PRO A 70 1.90 -10.36 13.55
N VAL A 71 1.19 -10.10 12.43
CA VAL A 71 0.39 -11.11 11.72
C VAL A 71 1.10 -11.62 10.48
N LEU A 72 1.67 -10.72 9.68
CA LEU A 72 2.26 -11.03 8.38
C LEU A 72 3.75 -10.71 8.34
N VAL A 73 4.43 -11.36 7.41
CA VAL A 73 5.81 -11.04 7.02
C VAL A 73 5.91 -10.94 5.51
N ASP A 74 6.66 -9.95 5.03
CA ASP A 74 6.93 -9.80 3.60
C ASP A 74 7.71 -11.00 3.06
N LYS A 75 7.23 -11.56 1.98
CA LYS A 75 8.03 -12.44 1.12
C LYS A 75 8.71 -11.55 0.10
N GLN A 76 10.00 -11.40 0.15
CA GLN A 76 10.79 -10.59 -0.80
C GLN A 76 10.81 -11.21 -2.22
N ALA A 77 9.65 -11.54 -2.72
CA ALA A 77 9.44 -12.05 -4.05
C ALA A 77 8.78 -10.97 -4.91
N PRO A 78 9.00 -10.96 -6.23
CA PRO A 78 8.28 -10.06 -7.11
C PRO A 78 6.77 -10.24 -6.97
N ALA A 79 6.04 -9.13 -6.95
CA ALA A 79 4.58 -9.17 -6.99
C ALA A 79 4.11 -9.84 -8.28
N THR A 80 3.11 -10.72 -8.18
CA THR A 80 2.44 -11.25 -9.36
C THR A 80 1.53 -10.15 -9.91
N ARG A 81 1.79 -9.74 -11.13
CA ARG A 81 1.05 -8.66 -11.78
C ARG A 81 -0.12 -9.20 -12.58
N SER A 82 -1.17 -8.40 -12.63
CA SER A 82 -2.23 -8.57 -13.58
C SER A 82 -1.77 -8.23 -15.00
N SER A 83 -2.50 -8.67 -15.99
CA SER A 83 -2.24 -8.33 -17.38
C SER A 83 -2.29 -6.83 -17.60
N SER A 84 -1.44 -6.32 -18.48
CA SER A 84 -1.53 -4.95 -18.96
C SER A 84 -2.86 -4.75 -19.72
N PHE A 85 -3.54 -3.65 -19.45
CA PHE A 85 -4.80 -3.35 -20.12
C PHE A 85 -4.62 -2.71 -21.49
N ASP A 86 -3.44 -2.23 -21.81
CA ASP A 86 -3.11 -1.63 -23.10
C ASP A 86 -2.11 -2.53 -23.84
N PRO A 87 -2.55 -3.33 -24.82
CA PRO A 87 -1.66 -4.22 -25.58
C PRO A 87 -0.57 -3.50 -26.37
N GLN A 88 -0.78 -2.24 -26.70
CA GLN A 88 0.20 -1.41 -27.41
C GLN A 88 1.19 -0.74 -26.45
N ASN A 89 0.82 -0.64 -25.17
CA ASN A 89 1.60 -0.02 -24.11
C ASN A 89 1.66 -0.92 -22.89
N ALA A 90 2.27 -2.08 -23.05
CA ALA A 90 2.38 -3.14 -22.01
C ALA A 90 3.04 -2.69 -20.69
N ARG A 91 3.34 -1.40 -20.53
CA ARG A 91 3.95 -0.79 -19.34
C ARG A 91 2.96 -0.31 -18.29
N TYR A 92 1.67 -0.40 -18.56
CA TYR A 92 0.62 0.02 -17.63
C TYR A 92 -0.17 -1.16 -17.09
N LEU A 93 -0.56 -1.06 -15.82
CA LEU A 93 -1.40 -2.05 -15.18
C LEU A 93 -2.86 -1.91 -15.62
N ASP A 94 -3.58 -3.03 -15.65
CA ASP A 94 -5.03 -3.03 -15.80
C ASP A 94 -5.67 -2.55 -14.48
N PRO A 95 -6.39 -1.41 -14.47
CA PRO A 95 -7.01 -0.89 -13.26
C PRO A 95 -8.16 -1.76 -12.71
N ALA A 96 -8.67 -2.69 -13.50
CA ALA A 96 -9.72 -3.62 -13.09
C ALA A 96 -9.19 -4.85 -12.34
N LEU A 97 -7.88 -5.12 -12.42
CA LEU A 97 -7.26 -6.30 -11.85
C LEU A 97 -6.31 -5.94 -10.70
N PRO A 98 -6.35 -6.69 -9.58
CA PRO A 98 -5.45 -6.44 -8.47
C PRO A 98 -4.01 -6.90 -8.77
N VAL A 99 -3.06 -6.26 -8.08
CA VAL A 99 -1.68 -6.73 -7.97
C VAL A 99 -1.60 -7.61 -6.73
N HIS A 100 -1.05 -8.82 -6.87
CA HIS A 100 -0.89 -9.76 -5.77
C HIS A 100 0.52 -9.69 -5.20
N PHE A 101 0.61 -9.35 -3.90
CA PHE A 101 1.86 -9.30 -3.17
C PHE A 101 2.00 -10.54 -2.31
N PRO A 102 3.05 -11.35 -2.50
CA PRO A 102 3.26 -12.54 -1.69
C PRO A 102 3.68 -12.15 -0.27
N VAL A 103 3.03 -12.77 0.70
CA VAL A 103 3.30 -12.62 2.13
C VAL A 103 3.29 -14.00 2.80
N ALA A 104 3.67 -14.08 4.06
CA ALA A 104 3.44 -15.25 4.87
C ALA A 104 2.75 -14.86 6.18
N VAL A 105 1.84 -15.70 6.65
CA VAL A 105 1.26 -15.55 7.99
C VAL A 105 2.28 -16.04 9.00
N LYS A 106 2.61 -15.20 9.99
CA LYS A 106 3.57 -15.60 11.03
C LYS A 106 3.06 -16.82 11.82
N PRO A 107 3.93 -17.77 12.18
CA PRO A 107 3.52 -18.89 13.05
C PRO A 107 2.96 -18.44 14.40
N THR A 108 3.42 -17.27 14.86
CA THR A 108 3.02 -16.63 16.13
C THR A 108 1.87 -15.64 15.98
N ALA A 109 1.26 -15.54 14.78
CA ALA A 109 0.16 -14.60 14.53
C ALA A 109 -1.01 -14.87 15.48
N PRO A 110 -1.56 -13.82 16.13
CA PRO A 110 -2.75 -13.97 16.96
C PRO A 110 -3.92 -14.52 16.14
N ARG A 111 -4.66 -15.48 16.71
CA ARG A 111 -5.85 -16.04 16.06
C ARG A 111 -7.00 -15.04 16.05
N GLY A 112 -7.89 -15.20 15.07
CA GLY A 112 -9.06 -14.35 14.91
C GLY A 112 -8.80 -13.20 13.94
N LYS A 113 -9.75 -12.28 13.90
CA LYS A 113 -9.70 -11.12 13.01
C LYS A 113 -8.66 -10.10 13.48
N GLN A 114 -7.69 -9.86 12.64
CA GLN A 114 -6.62 -8.88 12.85
C GLN A 114 -6.69 -7.80 11.79
N THR A 115 -6.30 -6.57 12.14
CA THR A 115 -6.14 -5.48 11.17
C THR A 115 -4.67 -5.29 10.87
N VAL A 116 -4.30 -5.32 9.60
CA VAL A 116 -2.93 -5.13 9.13
C VAL A 116 -2.83 -3.83 8.38
N LYS A 117 -1.75 -3.08 8.63
CA LYS A 117 -1.40 -1.86 7.92
C LYS A 117 -0.18 -2.08 7.06
N ALA A 118 -0.22 -1.55 5.86
CA ALA A 118 0.88 -1.61 4.92
C ALA A 118 0.99 -0.33 4.12
N ARG A 119 2.15 -0.10 3.55
CA ARG A 119 2.42 1.02 2.65
C ARG A 119 2.63 0.52 1.25
N VAL A 120 1.94 1.10 0.29
CA VAL A 120 2.08 0.78 -1.13
C VAL A 120 2.75 1.94 -1.83
N THR A 121 3.84 1.65 -2.51
CA THR A 121 4.56 2.60 -3.38
C THR A 121 4.36 2.19 -4.82
N TYR A 122 4.03 3.14 -5.67
CA TYR A 122 3.76 2.92 -7.09
C TYR A 122 4.13 4.16 -7.91
N PHE A 123 4.20 4.00 -9.23
CA PHE A 123 4.44 5.10 -10.16
C PHE A 123 3.25 5.22 -11.11
N TYR A 124 2.89 6.43 -11.44
CA TYR A 124 1.77 6.73 -12.33
C TYR A 124 2.06 7.95 -13.20
N CYS A 125 1.48 7.96 -14.37
CA CYS A 125 1.70 9.00 -15.37
C CYS A 125 0.39 9.55 -15.89
N SER A 126 0.36 10.85 -16.22
CA SER A 126 -0.67 11.45 -17.06
C SER A 126 -0.25 11.36 -18.52
N LYS A 127 -1.04 10.68 -19.33
CA LYS A 127 -0.78 10.57 -20.78
C LYS A 127 -1.02 11.90 -21.48
N ARG A 128 -1.99 12.67 -21.00
CA ARG A 128 -2.34 13.97 -21.61
C ARG A 128 -1.31 15.05 -21.29
N GLU A 129 -0.87 15.12 -20.01
CA GLU A 129 0.01 16.18 -19.54
C GLU A 129 1.50 15.80 -19.60
N GLY A 130 1.82 14.54 -19.83
CA GLY A 130 3.18 14.04 -20.03
C GLY A 130 4.06 13.96 -18.78
N TRP A 131 3.48 14.04 -17.57
CA TRP A 131 4.24 13.88 -16.33
C TRP A 131 4.10 12.47 -15.73
N CYS A 132 5.10 12.06 -14.99
CA CYS A 132 5.06 10.86 -14.14
C CYS A 132 5.41 11.22 -12.70
N ARG A 133 4.78 10.53 -11.74
CA ARG A 133 4.97 10.77 -10.31
C ARG A 133 5.05 9.45 -9.55
N LYS A 134 5.68 9.51 -8.39
CA LYS A 134 5.67 8.45 -7.39
C LYS A 134 4.52 8.68 -6.42
N GLY A 135 3.66 7.68 -6.24
CA GLY A 135 2.64 7.63 -5.21
C GLY A 135 3.10 6.77 -4.03
N THR A 136 2.68 7.14 -2.83
CA THR A 136 2.87 6.36 -1.62
C THR A 136 1.63 6.51 -0.77
N ASP A 137 0.89 5.42 -0.59
CA ASP A 137 -0.35 5.40 0.18
C ASP A 137 -0.31 4.31 1.23
N ASP A 138 -0.87 4.59 2.39
CA ASP A 138 -1.09 3.59 3.42
C ASP A 138 -2.42 2.88 3.16
N VAL A 139 -2.43 1.57 3.29
CA VAL A 139 -3.59 0.70 3.15
C VAL A 139 -3.80 -0.11 4.42
N GLU A 140 -5.05 -0.45 4.69
CA GLU A 140 -5.45 -1.23 5.84
C GLU A 140 -6.40 -2.33 5.39
N PHE A 141 -6.22 -3.54 5.90
CA PHE A 141 -7.06 -4.69 5.55
C PHE A 141 -7.17 -5.68 6.70
N ALA A 142 -8.24 -6.48 6.69
CA ALA A 142 -8.49 -7.48 7.70
C ALA A 142 -7.89 -8.83 7.31
N VAL A 143 -7.34 -9.54 8.31
CA VAL A 143 -6.82 -10.91 8.20
C VAL A 143 -7.47 -11.76 9.28
N ASP A 144 -8.21 -12.80 8.91
CA ASP A 144 -8.84 -13.74 9.84
C ASP A 144 -7.97 -14.98 10.01
N VAL A 145 -7.12 -14.98 11.04
CA VAL A 145 -6.13 -16.05 11.30
C VAL A 145 -6.80 -17.26 11.96
N ARG A 146 -6.68 -18.41 11.34
CA ARG A 146 -7.24 -19.71 11.78
C ARG A 146 -6.17 -20.71 12.24
#